data_b86b2668b703cbad31c93be9ab703356
#
_entry.id   b86b2668b703cbad31c93be9ab703356
#
_cell.length_a   1.000
_cell.length_b   1.000
_cell.length_c   1.000
_cell.angle_alpha   90.00
_cell.angle_beta   90.00
_cell.angle_gamma   90.00
#
_symmetry.space_group_name_H-M   'P 1'
#
loop_
_entity.id
_entity.type
_entity.pdbx_description
1 polymer ?
#
loop_
_entity_poly.entity_id
_entity_poly.type
_entity_poly.pdbx_seq_one_letter_code
_entity_poly.pdbx_strand_id
1 'polypeptide(L)'
;MALSAGATLAAALPGRQAARAQGTGGKLVETEPPVQAPAFTFTDADGKEHGAADFLGQGLVVNLWATWCPPCVAEMPALDRAQAALAEEGVKVLALSSDREGRAKVEPFYRDRGIRHLGLWLDPRGAATRALGARGLPTTVVIDRKGWERARLVGPAEWDKPEMLAAIRRLVGPPPAQMKQT
;
A
#
# COMPACT_ATOMS: atom_id res chain seq x y z
N MET A 1 -43.41 -51.94 -3.53
CA MET A 1 -42.94 -50.88 -2.63
C MET A 1 -41.63 -50.39 -3.19
N ALA A 2 -41.59 -49.27 -3.88
CA ALA A 2 -40.39 -48.69 -4.45
C ALA A 2 -40.08 -47.37 -3.71
N LEU A 3 -38.92 -47.32 -3.00
CA LEU A 3 -38.41 -46.11 -2.38
C LEU A 3 -37.52 -45.38 -3.37
N SER A 4 -37.96 -44.19 -3.78
CA SER A 4 -37.15 -43.23 -4.55
C SER A 4 -36.28 -42.44 -3.58
N ALA A 5 -34.97 -42.59 -3.67
CA ALA A 5 -34.01 -41.72 -2.98
C ALA A 5 -33.79 -40.46 -3.85
N GLY A 6 -34.26 -39.28 -3.37
CA GLY A 6 -33.99 -38.01 -3.95
C GLY A 6 -32.58 -37.54 -3.58
N ALA A 7 -31.69 -37.41 -4.60
CA ALA A 7 -30.38 -36.79 -4.42
C ALA A 7 -30.50 -35.28 -4.59
N THR A 8 -30.36 -34.53 -3.51
CA THR A 8 -30.24 -33.05 -3.56
C THR A 8 -28.81 -32.67 -3.98
N LEU A 9 -28.71 -32.16 -5.19
CA LEU A 9 -27.47 -31.62 -5.74
C LEU A 9 -27.24 -30.21 -5.15
N ALA A 10 -26.34 -30.10 -4.18
CA ALA A 10 -25.90 -28.80 -3.67
C ALA A 10 -25.01 -28.13 -4.71
N ALA A 11 -25.51 -27.12 -5.42
CA ALA A 11 -24.71 -26.29 -6.32
C ALA A 11 -23.78 -25.40 -5.47
N ALA A 12 -22.51 -25.75 -5.44
CA ALA A 12 -21.45 -24.88 -4.90
C ALA A 12 -21.29 -23.69 -5.86
N LEU A 13 -21.62 -22.49 -5.38
CA LEU A 13 -21.34 -21.24 -6.07
C LEU A 13 -19.81 -21.09 -6.18
N PRO A 14 -19.25 -20.85 -7.37
CA PRO A 14 -17.82 -20.57 -7.49
C PRO A 14 -17.53 -19.24 -6.79
N GLY A 15 -16.74 -19.29 -5.72
CA GLY A 15 -16.21 -18.11 -5.07
C GLY A 15 -15.45 -17.28 -6.11
N ARG A 16 -15.98 -16.10 -6.45
CA ARG A 16 -15.29 -15.13 -7.31
C ARG A 16 -14.08 -14.63 -6.53
N GLN A 17 -12.95 -15.30 -6.71
CA GLN A 17 -11.67 -14.71 -6.36
C GLN A 17 -11.47 -13.50 -7.28
N ALA A 18 -11.57 -12.30 -6.71
CA ALA A 18 -11.17 -11.10 -7.42
C ALA A 18 -9.72 -11.28 -7.88
N ALA A 19 -9.51 -11.28 -9.20
CA ALA A 19 -8.17 -11.36 -9.77
C ALA A 19 -7.42 -10.09 -9.34
N ARG A 20 -6.48 -10.23 -8.39
CA ARG A 20 -5.56 -9.15 -8.06
C ARG A 20 -4.71 -8.88 -9.30
N ALA A 21 -4.88 -7.69 -9.87
CA ALA A 21 -4.08 -7.24 -10.99
C ALA A 21 -2.59 -7.26 -10.57
N GLN A 22 -1.76 -8.03 -11.29
CA GLN A 22 -0.31 -7.99 -11.13
C GLN A 22 0.20 -6.85 -12.01
N GLY A 23 0.69 -5.78 -11.38
CA GLY A 23 1.26 -4.64 -12.08
C GLY A 23 2.46 -5.04 -12.94
N THR A 24 2.53 -4.51 -14.14
CA THR A 24 3.73 -4.55 -14.97
C THR A 24 4.65 -3.41 -14.56
N GLY A 25 5.94 -3.67 -14.37
CA GLY A 25 6.91 -2.73 -13.81
C GLY A 25 6.75 -1.29 -14.30
N GLY A 26 6.78 -0.35 -13.37
CA GLY A 26 6.74 1.09 -13.62
C GLY A 26 5.37 1.71 -13.89
N LYS A 27 4.27 0.96 -13.91
CA LYS A 27 2.92 1.46 -14.19
C LYS A 27 1.93 1.05 -13.09
N LEU A 28 1.15 2.02 -12.60
CA LEU A 28 -0.01 1.74 -11.75
C LEU A 28 -1.08 1.00 -12.57
N VAL A 29 -1.49 -0.16 -12.08
CA VAL A 29 -2.60 -0.94 -12.63
C VAL A 29 -3.77 -0.81 -11.68
N GLU A 30 -4.90 -0.32 -12.18
CA GLU A 30 -6.09 -0.15 -11.38
C GLU A 30 -6.69 -1.51 -10.98
N THR A 31 -7.17 -1.59 -9.75
CA THR A 31 -7.86 -2.77 -9.21
C THR A 31 -9.36 -2.63 -9.50
N GLU A 32 -9.85 -3.37 -10.49
CA GLU A 32 -11.24 -3.30 -10.93
C GLU A 32 -11.95 -4.67 -10.79
N PRO A 33 -13.06 -4.74 -10.06
CA PRO A 33 -13.57 -3.72 -9.16
C PRO A 33 -12.63 -3.49 -7.96
N PRO A 34 -12.70 -2.30 -7.28
CA PRO A 34 -11.93 -2.07 -6.06
C PRO A 34 -12.20 -3.16 -5.01
N VAL A 35 -11.17 -3.54 -4.26
CA VAL A 35 -11.28 -4.55 -3.21
C VAL A 35 -10.96 -3.95 -1.85
N GLN A 36 -11.63 -4.41 -0.79
CA GLN A 36 -11.28 -4.02 0.56
C GLN A 36 -9.81 -4.39 0.82
N ALA A 37 -8.98 -3.42 1.22
CA ALA A 37 -7.62 -3.71 1.58
C ALA A 37 -7.60 -4.66 2.78
N PRO A 38 -6.76 -5.71 2.78
CA PRO A 38 -6.64 -6.59 3.94
C PRO A 38 -6.12 -5.80 5.15
N ALA A 39 -6.48 -6.24 6.34
CA ALA A 39 -5.83 -5.72 7.55
C ALA A 39 -4.34 -6.10 7.53
N PHE A 40 -3.47 -5.13 7.82
CA PHE A 40 -2.04 -5.35 8.00
C PHE A 40 -1.52 -4.46 9.13
N THR A 41 -0.45 -4.91 9.78
CA THR A 41 0.21 -4.17 10.85
C THR A 41 1.69 -3.95 10.53
N PHE A 42 2.25 -2.89 11.10
CA PHE A 42 3.63 -2.47 10.97
C PHE A 42 4.00 -1.62 12.20
N THR A 43 5.25 -1.24 12.36
CA THR A 43 5.67 -0.39 13.48
C THR A 43 6.28 0.92 13.00
N ASP A 44 6.24 1.93 13.85
CA ASP A 44 7.02 3.16 13.67
C ASP A 44 8.45 3.02 14.21
N ALA A 45 9.19 4.13 14.21
CA ALA A 45 10.57 4.20 14.68
C ALA A 45 10.74 3.82 16.15
N ASP A 46 9.71 4.03 16.97
CA ASP A 46 9.72 3.77 18.41
C ASP A 46 9.18 2.38 18.76
N GLY A 47 8.83 1.59 17.74
CA GLY A 47 8.31 0.24 17.89
C GLY A 47 6.83 0.15 18.22
N LYS A 48 6.11 1.28 18.17
CA LYS A 48 4.64 1.29 18.34
C LYS A 48 3.99 0.65 17.12
N GLU A 49 3.09 -0.28 17.36
CA GLU A 49 2.31 -0.93 16.30
C GLU A 49 1.22 0.00 15.75
N HIS A 50 1.08 -0.04 14.45
CA HIS A 50 0.07 0.66 13.67
C HIS A 50 -0.62 -0.31 12.71
N GLY A 51 -1.87 0.04 12.33
CA GLY A 51 -2.61 -0.65 11.29
C GLY A 51 -3.12 0.30 10.22
N ALA A 52 -3.57 -0.23 9.09
CA ALA A 52 -4.20 0.59 8.06
C ALA A 52 -5.41 1.37 8.58
N ALA A 53 -6.11 0.84 9.60
CA ALA A 53 -7.25 1.49 10.23
C ALA A 53 -6.92 2.82 10.91
N ASP A 54 -5.68 3.01 11.38
CA ASP A 54 -5.24 4.26 12.03
C ASP A 54 -5.19 5.44 11.06
N PHE A 55 -5.24 5.15 9.76
CA PHE A 55 -5.17 6.13 8.67
C PHE A 55 -6.49 6.29 7.91
N LEU A 56 -7.60 5.80 8.44
CA LEU A 56 -8.90 6.01 7.80
C LEU A 56 -9.20 7.50 7.59
N GLY A 57 -9.73 7.84 6.43
CA GLY A 57 -9.91 9.23 5.99
C GLY A 57 -8.71 9.81 5.25
N GLN A 58 -7.53 9.19 5.33
CA GLN A 58 -6.36 9.52 4.52
C GLN A 58 -6.28 8.60 3.31
N GLY A 59 -5.76 9.11 2.18
CA GLY A 59 -5.32 8.25 1.08
C GLY A 59 -3.95 7.65 1.41
N LEU A 60 -3.73 6.38 1.07
CA LEU A 60 -2.45 5.71 1.36
C LEU A 60 -1.76 5.27 0.09
N VAL A 61 -0.44 5.50 0.04
CA VAL A 61 0.49 4.89 -0.90
C VAL A 61 1.39 3.97 -0.08
N VAL A 62 1.06 2.69 -0.02
CA VAL A 62 1.81 1.70 0.76
C VAL A 62 2.88 1.09 -0.13
N ASN A 63 4.13 1.46 0.08
CA ASN A 63 5.29 0.96 -0.66
C ASN A 63 6.06 -0.04 0.21
N LEU A 64 6.24 -1.24 -0.29
CA LEU A 64 6.99 -2.32 0.36
C LEU A 64 8.39 -2.35 -0.23
N TRP A 65 9.42 -2.16 0.60
CA TRP A 65 10.79 -1.98 0.17
C TRP A 65 11.80 -2.56 1.17
N ALA A 66 13.09 -2.48 0.82
CA ALA A 66 14.20 -2.77 1.73
C ALA A 66 15.50 -2.10 1.27
N THR A 67 16.43 -1.86 2.19
CA THR A 67 17.75 -1.25 1.88
C THR A 67 18.63 -2.12 1.00
N TRP A 68 18.44 -3.43 1.01
CA TRP A 68 19.16 -4.40 0.18
C TRP A 68 18.51 -4.64 -1.20
N CYS A 69 17.46 -3.91 -1.54
CA CYS A 69 16.73 -4.00 -2.80
C CYS A 69 17.15 -2.82 -3.71
N PRO A 70 18.03 -3.01 -4.73
CA PRO A 70 18.55 -1.90 -5.53
C PRO A 70 17.46 -1.06 -6.23
N PRO A 71 16.43 -1.63 -6.89
CA PRO A 71 15.38 -0.83 -7.50
C PRO A 71 14.54 -0.06 -6.46
N CYS A 72 14.35 -0.63 -5.24
CA CYS A 72 13.68 0.09 -4.15
C CYS A 72 14.48 1.34 -3.75
N VAL A 73 15.78 1.16 -3.52
CA VAL A 73 16.69 2.26 -3.14
C VAL A 73 16.69 3.38 -4.17
N ALA A 74 16.60 3.05 -5.45
CA ALA A 74 16.59 4.03 -6.54
C ALA A 74 15.34 4.93 -6.52
N GLU A 75 14.17 4.42 -6.11
CA GLU A 75 12.90 5.17 -6.11
C GLU A 75 12.65 5.97 -4.81
N MET A 76 13.36 5.68 -3.70
CA MET A 76 13.11 6.32 -2.40
C MET A 76 13.13 7.86 -2.43
N PRO A 77 14.07 8.53 -3.14
CA PRO A 77 14.03 9.99 -3.23
C PRO A 77 12.78 10.54 -3.95
N ALA A 78 12.25 9.80 -4.93
CA ALA A 78 11.02 10.18 -5.62
C ALA A 78 9.79 9.99 -4.72
N LEU A 79 9.75 8.90 -3.92
CA LEU A 79 8.71 8.69 -2.89
C LEU A 79 8.73 9.78 -1.82
N ASP A 80 9.91 10.22 -1.40
CA ASP A 80 10.06 11.31 -0.42
C ASP A 80 9.48 12.63 -0.95
N ARG A 81 9.79 12.98 -2.21
CA ARG A 81 9.21 14.16 -2.87
C ARG A 81 7.70 14.01 -3.09
N ALA A 82 7.23 12.81 -3.43
CA ALA A 82 5.79 12.54 -3.54
C ALA A 82 5.07 12.74 -2.20
N GLN A 83 5.66 12.29 -1.08
CA GLN A 83 5.10 12.54 0.25
C GLN A 83 5.01 14.05 0.52
N ALA A 84 6.06 14.81 0.24
CA ALA A 84 6.05 16.26 0.42
C ALA A 84 4.93 16.93 -0.40
N ALA A 85 4.73 16.50 -1.65
CA ALA A 85 3.73 17.07 -2.56
C ALA A 85 2.28 16.72 -2.20
N LEU A 86 2.06 15.60 -1.48
CA LEU A 86 0.74 15.05 -1.21
C LEU A 86 0.29 15.20 0.25
N ALA A 87 1.19 15.60 1.15
CA ALA A 87 0.94 15.61 2.59
C ALA A 87 -0.26 16.50 2.99
N GLU A 88 -0.32 17.73 2.49
CA GLU A 88 -1.39 18.67 2.80
C GLU A 88 -2.76 18.25 2.25
N GLU A 89 -2.77 17.36 1.28
CA GLU A 89 -3.99 16.78 0.70
C GLU A 89 -4.49 15.58 1.51
N GLY A 90 -3.87 15.25 2.65
CA GLY A 90 -4.21 14.10 3.47
C GLY A 90 -3.92 12.77 2.78
N VAL A 91 -2.81 12.69 2.05
CA VAL A 91 -2.27 11.45 1.50
C VAL A 91 -0.97 11.10 2.22
N LYS A 92 -0.87 9.86 2.66
CA LYS A 92 0.29 9.35 3.39
C LYS A 92 1.03 8.30 2.56
N VAL A 93 2.33 8.49 2.38
CA VAL A 93 3.21 7.46 1.86
C VAL A 93 3.74 6.63 3.03
N LEU A 94 3.35 5.37 3.09
CA LEU A 94 3.83 4.39 4.06
C LEU A 94 4.89 3.52 3.39
N ALA A 95 6.15 3.98 3.44
CA ALA A 95 7.30 3.20 2.95
C ALA A 95 7.69 2.17 4.03
N LEU A 96 7.12 0.95 3.95
CA LEU A 96 7.30 -0.11 4.93
C LEU A 96 8.56 -0.91 4.62
N SER A 97 9.59 -0.76 5.45
CA SER A 97 10.85 -1.49 5.30
C SER A 97 10.76 -2.92 5.82
N SER A 98 11.18 -3.88 4.99
CA SER A 98 11.32 -5.30 5.36
C SER A 98 12.72 -5.64 5.92
N ASP A 99 13.55 -4.63 6.21
CA ASP A 99 14.85 -4.85 6.85
C ASP A 99 14.68 -5.43 8.26
N ARG A 100 15.30 -6.58 8.52
CA ARG A 100 15.16 -7.30 9.80
C ARG A 100 15.73 -6.51 10.99
N GLU A 101 16.76 -5.73 10.74
CA GLU A 101 17.39 -4.84 11.71
C GLU A 101 16.55 -3.60 12.02
N GLY A 102 15.47 -3.39 11.28
CA GLY A 102 14.51 -2.33 11.49
C GLY A 102 15.13 -0.94 11.50
N ARG A 103 14.86 -0.16 12.54
CA ARG A 103 15.33 1.21 12.69
C ARG A 103 16.84 1.34 12.53
N ALA A 104 17.62 0.42 13.10
CA ALA A 104 19.09 0.47 13.06
C ALA A 104 19.65 0.47 11.63
N LYS A 105 18.89 -0.09 10.68
CA LYS A 105 19.24 -0.11 9.25
C LYS A 105 18.64 1.05 8.47
N VAL A 106 17.38 1.36 8.71
CA VAL A 106 16.63 2.32 7.90
C VAL A 106 16.97 3.77 8.24
N GLU A 107 17.16 4.10 9.50
CA GLU A 107 17.44 5.48 9.92
C GLU A 107 18.77 6.03 9.34
N PRO A 108 19.90 5.31 9.40
CA PRO A 108 21.11 5.73 8.70
C PRO A 108 20.92 5.87 7.19
N PHE A 109 20.20 4.93 6.57
CA PHE A 109 19.89 5.01 5.15
C PHE A 109 19.12 6.30 4.80
N TYR A 110 18.09 6.66 5.57
CA TYR A 110 17.32 7.89 5.34
C TYR A 110 18.20 9.12 5.46
N ARG A 111 19.03 9.19 6.51
CA ARG A 111 19.99 10.30 6.72
C ARG A 111 20.96 10.42 5.54
N ASP A 112 21.58 9.32 5.15
CA ASP A 112 22.63 9.29 4.13
C ASP A 112 22.09 9.57 2.71
N ARG A 113 20.78 9.31 2.48
CA ARG A 113 20.09 9.57 1.22
C ARG A 113 19.28 10.87 1.21
N GLY A 114 19.28 11.63 2.31
CA GLY A 114 18.55 12.88 2.43
C GLY A 114 17.03 12.72 2.39
N ILE A 115 16.51 11.59 2.82
CA ILE A 115 15.06 11.34 2.97
C ILE A 115 14.57 12.11 4.19
N ARG A 116 13.55 12.99 4.02
CA ARG A 116 13.13 13.95 5.04
C ARG A 116 11.62 13.97 5.30
N HIS A 117 10.81 13.57 4.33
CA HIS A 117 9.35 13.67 4.38
C HIS A 117 8.69 12.32 4.66
N LEU A 118 9.36 11.21 4.35
CA LEU A 118 8.88 9.88 4.67
C LEU A 118 9.01 9.59 6.17
N GLY A 119 7.94 9.08 6.78
CA GLY A 119 8.02 8.49 8.10
C GLY A 119 8.85 7.20 8.09
N LEU A 120 9.46 6.89 9.23
CA LEU A 120 10.21 5.64 9.39
C LEU A 120 9.23 4.54 9.82
N TRP A 121 8.83 3.71 8.85
CA TRP A 121 7.84 2.64 9.00
C TRP A 121 8.48 1.29 8.74
N LEU A 122 8.23 0.31 9.60
CA LEU A 122 8.97 -0.95 9.67
C LEU A 122 8.03 -2.16 9.61
N ASP A 123 8.38 -3.12 8.75
CA ASP A 123 7.74 -4.44 8.64
C ASP A 123 8.79 -5.57 8.72
N PRO A 124 9.60 -5.65 9.80
CA PRO A 124 10.76 -6.53 9.87
C PRO A 124 10.42 -8.01 9.82
N ARG A 125 9.17 -8.36 10.09
CA ARG A 125 8.65 -9.74 10.01
C ARG A 125 7.84 -9.99 8.74
N GLY A 126 7.67 -9.01 7.87
CA GLY A 126 6.95 -9.12 6.62
C GLY A 126 5.44 -9.35 6.80
N ALA A 127 4.84 -8.86 7.91
CA ALA A 127 3.41 -9.04 8.18
C ALA A 127 2.57 -8.29 7.14
N ALA A 128 2.87 -7.00 6.92
CA ALA A 128 2.22 -6.19 5.90
C ALA A 128 2.50 -6.73 4.49
N THR A 129 3.74 -7.13 4.21
CA THR A 129 4.15 -7.71 2.92
C THR A 129 3.31 -8.94 2.56
N ARG A 130 3.12 -9.86 3.53
CA ARG A 130 2.28 -11.06 3.32
C ARG A 130 0.80 -10.71 3.20
N ALA A 131 0.28 -9.87 4.08
CA ALA A 131 -1.13 -9.49 4.07
C ALA A 131 -1.53 -8.83 2.75
N LEU A 132 -0.68 -7.92 2.23
CA LEU A 132 -0.88 -7.26 0.95
C LEU A 132 -0.57 -8.17 -0.26
N GLY A 133 -0.11 -9.41 -0.03
CA GLY A 133 0.15 -10.40 -1.07
C GLY A 133 1.25 -10.00 -2.04
N ALA A 134 2.26 -9.24 -1.58
CA ALA A 134 3.41 -8.89 -2.39
C ALA A 134 4.31 -10.11 -2.62
N ARG A 135 4.71 -10.32 -3.88
CA ARG A 135 5.58 -11.43 -4.29
C ARG A 135 7.02 -11.01 -4.56
N GLY A 136 7.29 -9.71 -4.47
CA GLY A 136 8.61 -9.14 -4.72
C GLY A 136 8.64 -7.67 -4.33
N LEU A 137 9.84 -7.10 -4.30
CA LEU A 137 10.08 -5.69 -3.95
C LEU A 137 10.66 -4.93 -5.16
N PRO A 138 10.33 -3.65 -5.32
CA PRO A 138 9.27 -2.96 -4.59
C PRO A 138 7.88 -3.39 -5.07
N THR A 139 6.90 -3.35 -4.19
CA THR A 139 5.48 -3.45 -4.52
C THR A 139 4.76 -2.30 -3.85
N THR A 140 3.94 -1.58 -4.60
CA THR A 140 3.15 -0.47 -4.07
C THR A 140 1.66 -0.73 -4.23
N VAL A 141 0.88 -0.39 -3.20
CA VAL A 141 -0.58 -0.48 -3.19
C VAL A 141 -1.15 0.89 -2.86
N VAL A 142 -2.05 1.39 -3.70
CA VAL A 142 -2.78 2.63 -3.46
C VAL A 142 -4.12 2.29 -2.84
N ILE A 143 -4.39 2.84 -1.65
CA ILE A 143 -5.61 2.61 -0.88
C ILE A 143 -6.33 3.94 -0.73
N ASP A 144 -7.63 3.95 -1.00
CA ASP A 144 -8.43 5.16 -0.87
C ASP A 144 -8.79 5.47 0.60
N ARG A 145 -9.42 6.62 0.82
CA ARG A 145 -9.79 7.12 2.16
C ARG A 145 -10.78 6.25 2.92
N LYS A 146 -11.43 5.31 2.22
CA LYS A 146 -12.38 4.34 2.79
C LYS A 146 -11.75 2.98 3.06
N GLY A 147 -10.46 2.81 2.75
CA GLY A 147 -9.73 1.57 2.94
C GLY A 147 -9.85 0.58 1.78
N TRP A 148 -10.20 1.03 0.56
CA TRP A 148 -10.26 0.17 -0.62
C TRP A 148 -8.95 0.25 -1.42
N GLU A 149 -8.39 -0.89 -1.77
CA GLU A 149 -7.30 -0.97 -2.74
C GLU A 149 -7.83 -0.54 -4.12
N ARG A 150 -7.22 0.51 -4.67
CA ARG A 150 -7.63 1.12 -5.93
C ARG A 150 -6.66 0.81 -7.07
N ALA A 151 -5.39 0.60 -6.74
CA ALA A 151 -4.37 0.26 -7.74
C ALA A 151 -3.17 -0.42 -7.09
N ARG A 152 -2.38 -1.08 -7.93
CA ARG A 152 -1.15 -1.74 -7.56
C ARG A 152 -0.07 -1.49 -8.60
N LEU A 153 1.18 -1.44 -8.14
CA LEU A 153 2.36 -1.37 -8.98
C LEU A 153 3.41 -2.36 -8.47
N VAL A 154 3.94 -3.19 -9.35
CA VAL A 154 5.09 -4.07 -9.06
C VAL A 154 6.29 -3.55 -9.82
N GLY A 155 7.39 -3.33 -9.12
CA GLY A 155 8.60 -2.70 -9.63
C GLY A 155 8.70 -1.20 -9.27
N PRO A 156 9.84 -0.56 -9.61
CA PRO A 156 10.10 0.84 -9.30
C PRO A 156 9.31 1.80 -10.20
N ALA A 157 9.06 3.01 -9.71
CA ALA A 157 8.43 4.08 -10.48
C ALA A 157 8.96 5.46 -10.15
N GLU A 158 8.65 6.43 -11.02
CA GLU A 158 8.94 7.86 -10.81
C GLU A 158 7.77 8.52 -10.08
N TRP A 159 7.74 8.37 -8.75
CA TRP A 159 6.60 8.73 -7.90
C TRP A 159 6.27 10.22 -7.85
N ASP A 160 7.25 11.08 -8.08
CA ASP A 160 7.15 12.54 -8.05
C ASP A 160 6.77 13.18 -9.38
N LYS A 161 6.56 12.39 -10.42
CA LYS A 161 6.10 12.91 -11.72
C LYS A 161 4.67 13.44 -11.64
N PRO A 162 4.35 14.56 -12.32
CA PRO A 162 3.02 15.14 -12.29
C PRO A 162 1.88 14.18 -12.62
N GLU A 163 2.07 13.30 -13.61
CA GLU A 163 1.09 12.31 -14.03
C GLU A 163 0.87 11.23 -12.95
N MET A 164 1.92 10.83 -12.23
CA MET A 164 1.82 9.87 -11.13
C MET A 164 1.09 10.50 -9.93
N LEU A 165 1.45 11.71 -9.55
CA LEU A 165 0.77 12.46 -8.49
C LEU A 165 -0.72 12.69 -8.82
N ALA A 166 -1.04 13.02 -10.08
CA ALA A 166 -2.42 13.17 -10.53
C ALA A 166 -3.19 11.83 -10.45
N ALA A 167 -2.57 10.71 -10.84
CA ALA A 167 -3.15 9.39 -10.73
C ALA A 167 -3.43 9.01 -9.27
N ILE A 168 -2.49 9.26 -8.36
CA ILE A 168 -2.68 9.00 -6.91
C ILE A 168 -3.87 9.83 -6.39
N ARG A 169 -3.93 11.15 -6.67
CA ARG A 169 -5.05 12.02 -6.25
C ARG A 169 -6.40 11.48 -6.70
N ARG A 170 -6.49 11.09 -7.96
CA ARG A 170 -7.71 10.53 -8.53
C ARG A 170 -8.12 9.23 -7.83
N LEU A 171 -7.17 8.34 -7.58
CA LEU A 171 -7.42 7.03 -6.98
C LEU A 171 -7.85 7.13 -5.52
N VAL A 172 -7.22 7.98 -4.73
CA VAL A 172 -7.55 8.14 -3.30
C VAL A 172 -8.81 8.97 -3.07
N GLY A 173 -9.23 9.76 -4.06
CA GLY A 173 -10.38 10.65 -3.98
C GLY A 173 -10.10 11.96 -3.23
N PRO A 174 -11.06 12.89 -3.25
CA PRO A 174 -10.90 14.20 -2.61
C PRO A 174 -10.71 14.07 -1.09
N PRO A 175 -10.02 15.04 -0.45
CA PRO A 175 -9.94 15.08 1.01
C PRO A 175 -11.35 15.20 1.61
N PRO A 176 -11.58 14.68 2.82
CA PRO A 176 -12.84 14.88 3.50
C PRO A 176 -13.10 16.38 3.59
N ALA A 177 -14.31 16.81 3.24
CA ALA A 177 -14.70 18.22 3.33
C ALA A 177 -14.35 18.71 4.75
N GLN A 178 -13.54 19.76 4.85
CA GLN A 178 -13.33 20.41 6.14
C GLN A 178 -14.70 20.86 6.60
N MET A 179 -15.21 20.24 7.67
CA MET A 179 -16.39 20.73 8.34
C MET A 179 -16.08 22.17 8.76
N LYS A 180 -16.63 23.15 8.02
CA LYS A 180 -16.63 24.53 8.44
C LYS A 180 -17.29 24.52 9.81
N GLN A 181 -16.50 24.75 10.84
CA GLN A 181 -17.01 25.10 12.15
C GLN A 181 -17.70 26.44 11.97
N THR A 182 -19.03 26.40 12.05
CA THR A 182 -19.89 27.58 12.15
C THR A 182 -19.89 28.05 13.58
#